data_de602c61927e9a2c3886806a9e2331fa
#
_entry.id   de602c61927e9a2c3886806a9e2331fa
#
_cell.length_a   1.000
_cell.length_b   1.000
_cell.length_c   1.000
_cell.angle_alpha   90.00
_cell.angle_beta   90.00
_cell.angle_gamma   90.00
#
_symmetry.space_group_name_H-M   'P 1'
#
loop_
_entity.id
_entity.type
_entity.pdbx_description
1 polymer ?
#
loop_
_entity_poly.entity_id
_entity_poly.type
_entity_poly.pdbx_seq_one_letter_code
_entity_poly.pdbx_strand_id
1 'polypeptide(L)'
;MGGSARAEDIAKSTEEEKMANYRRGRINDAVTQELAIALREVREPKVIDNFVSITRADVAPDLRNATVYFSCMGDSKEALEGLKKCTGMLRHHLAVTLNLRITPELRFIKDGSIEHGAKIAKFLEEINSQKKDEE
;
A
#
# COMPACT_ATOMS: atom_id res chain seq x y z
N MET A 1 35.80 -24.50 -14.22
CA MET A 1 35.56 -23.21 -14.00
C MET A 1 34.19 -22.83 -13.58
N GLY A 2 34.09 -22.44 -12.34
CA GLY A 2 32.81 -22.16 -11.74
C GLY A 2 32.06 -20.92 -12.22
N GLY A 3 32.68 -20.08 -13.04
CA GLY A 3 32.10 -18.82 -13.44
C GLY A 3 30.90 -18.93 -14.36
N SER A 4 30.94 -19.81 -15.38
CA SER A 4 29.82 -19.99 -16.30
C SER A 4 28.63 -20.71 -15.65
N ALA A 5 28.92 -21.71 -14.80
CA ALA A 5 27.87 -22.37 -14.04
C ALA A 5 27.16 -21.41 -13.09
N ARG A 6 27.91 -20.53 -12.43
CA ARG A 6 27.33 -19.50 -11.57
C ARG A 6 26.46 -18.52 -12.36
N ALA A 7 26.90 -18.13 -13.55
CA ALA A 7 26.13 -17.21 -14.38
C ALA A 7 24.80 -17.84 -14.81
N GLU A 8 24.79 -19.12 -15.15
CA GLU A 8 23.58 -19.84 -15.50
C GLU A 8 22.64 -20.00 -14.29
N ASP A 9 23.19 -20.33 -13.12
CA ASP A 9 22.40 -20.42 -11.90
C ASP A 9 21.82 -19.08 -11.48
N ILE A 10 22.60 -18.00 -11.62
CA ILE A 10 22.13 -16.65 -11.33
C ILE A 10 21.02 -16.25 -12.31
N ALA A 11 21.17 -16.58 -13.60
CA ALA A 11 20.15 -16.30 -14.60
C ALA A 11 18.85 -17.03 -14.32
N LYS A 12 18.91 -18.32 -13.92
CA LYS A 12 17.74 -19.09 -13.54
C LYS A 12 17.08 -18.53 -12.30
N SER A 13 17.84 -18.22 -11.27
CA SER A 13 17.33 -17.58 -10.06
C SER A 13 16.65 -16.25 -10.39
N THR A 14 17.26 -15.46 -11.26
CA THR A 14 16.72 -14.17 -11.65
C THR A 14 15.38 -14.32 -12.37
N GLU A 15 15.23 -15.32 -13.24
CA GLU A 15 13.98 -15.59 -13.94
C GLU A 15 12.89 -16.08 -12.97
N GLU A 16 13.23 -16.99 -12.08
CA GLU A 16 12.33 -17.47 -11.05
C GLU A 16 11.92 -16.35 -10.10
N GLU A 17 12.87 -15.52 -9.70
CA GLU A 17 12.58 -14.33 -8.89
C GLU A 17 11.68 -13.34 -9.61
N LYS A 18 11.92 -13.09 -10.90
CA LYS A 18 11.07 -12.22 -11.70
C LYS A 18 9.65 -12.75 -11.81
N MET A 19 9.49 -14.06 -12.01
CA MET A 19 8.16 -14.68 -12.06
C MET A 19 7.47 -14.64 -10.70
N ALA A 20 8.20 -14.92 -9.63
CA ALA A 20 7.67 -14.82 -8.27
C ALA A 20 7.29 -13.38 -7.95
N ASN A 21 8.12 -12.41 -8.31
CA ASN A 21 7.84 -10.98 -8.12
C ASN A 21 6.63 -10.54 -8.95
N TYR A 22 6.48 -11.05 -10.17
CA TYR A 22 5.34 -10.75 -11.02
C TYR A 22 4.03 -11.26 -10.40
N ARG A 23 4.03 -12.48 -9.88
CA ARG A 23 2.86 -13.04 -9.20
C ARG A 23 2.50 -12.26 -7.94
N ARG A 24 3.51 -11.89 -7.15
CA ARG A 24 3.32 -11.06 -5.96
C ARG A 24 2.80 -9.69 -6.33
N GLY A 25 3.32 -9.10 -7.39
CA GLY A 25 2.85 -7.81 -7.90
C GLY A 25 1.38 -7.87 -8.30
N ARG A 26 0.95 -8.93 -8.95
CA ARG A 26 -0.46 -9.10 -9.32
C ARG A 26 -1.36 -9.28 -8.10
N ILE A 27 -0.91 -10.04 -7.11
CA ILE A 27 -1.65 -10.21 -5.85
C ILE A 27 -1.73 -8.87 -5.12
N ASN A 28 -0.62 -8.15 -5.03
CA ASN A 28 -0.58 -6.85 -4.39
C ASN A 28 -1.53 -5.86 -5.06
N ASP A 29 -1.53 -5.81 -6.38
CA ASP A 29 -2.40 -4.94 -7.15
C ASP A 29 -3.88 -5.32 -6.95
N ALA A 30 -4.18 -6.61 -6.98
CA ALA A 30 -5.54 -7.10 -6.78
C ALA A 30 -6.04 -6.77 -5.38
N VAL A 31 -5.21 -6.97 -4.36
CA VAL A 31 -5.56 -6.65 -2.97
C VAL A 31 -5.76 -5.14 -2.83
N THR A 32 -4.87 -4.33 -3.40
CA THR A 32 -4.97 -2.87 -3.37
C THR A 32 -6.28 -2.41 -3.99
N GLN A 33 -6.62 -2.92 -5.15
CA GLN A 33 -7.83 -2.55 -5.88
C GLN A 33 -9.09 -2.94 -5.10
N GLU A 34 -9.13 -4.17 -4.59
CA GLU A 34 -10.30 -4.66 -3.85
C GLU A 34 -10.47 -3.94 -2.51
N LEU A 35 -9.38 -3.60 -1.83
CA LEU A 35 -9.45 -2.81 -0.60
C LEU A 35 -9.96 -1.40 -0.90
N ALA A 36 -9.53 -0.79 -1.99
CA ALA A 36 -10.02 0.52 -2.39
C ALA A 36 -11.53 0.49 -2.69
N ILE A 37 -12.00 -0.57 -3.34
CA ILE A 37 -13.42 -0.76 -3.61
C ILE A 37 -14.20 -0.95 -2.31
N ALA A 38 -13.72 -1.83 -1.43
CA ALA A 38 -14.37 -2.10 -0.15
C ALA A 38 -14.42 -0.87 0.73
N LEU A 39 -13.38 -0.03 0.68
CA LEU A 39 -13.30 1.17 1.49
C LEU A 39 -14.42 2.17 1.16
N ARG A 40 -14.87 2.17 -0.09
CA ARG A 40 -15.99 3.04 -0.51
C ARG A 40 -17.30 2.66 0.16
N GLU A 41 -17.45 1.41 0.58
CA GLU A 41 -18.64 0.90 1.25
C GLU A 41 -18.55 1.02 2.77
N VAL A 42 -17.38 1.38 3.30
CA VAL A 42 -17.16 1.54 4.73
C VAL A 42 -17.93 2.75 5.23
N ARG A 43 -18.67 2.57 6.33
CA ARG A 43 -19.45 3.63 6.96
C ARG A 43 -18.87 4.11 8.28
N GLU A 44 -17.63 3.76 8.57
CA GLU A 44 -16.94 4.21 9.78
C GLU A 44 -16.61 5.72 9.64
N PRO A 45 -17.14 6.56 10.54
CA PRO A 45 -16.91 8.02 10.44
C PRO A 45 -15.44 8.41 10.43
N LYS A 46 -14.61 7.73 11.18
CA LYS A 46 -13.17 8.03 11.24
C LYS A 46 -12.48 7.80 9.91
N VAL A 47 -12.98 6.87 9.10
CA VAL A 47 -12.47 6.63 7.75
C VAL A 47 -13.01 7.67 6.78
N ILE A 48 -14.31 7.92 6.83
CA ILE A 48 -14.99 8.85 5.92
C ILE A 48 -14.53 10.28 6.16
N ASP A 49 -14.54 10.73 7.40
CA ASP A 49 -14.25 12.11 7.77
C ASP A 49 -12.78 12.48 7.51
N ASN A 50 -11.89 11.51 7.52
CA ASN A 50 -10.47 11.73 7.28
C ASN A 50 -10.06 11.46 5.82
N PHE A 51 -11.02 11.16 4.95
CA PHE A 51 -10.77 10.93 3.52
C PHE A 51 -9.67 9.91 3.28
N VAL A 52 -9.81 8.73 3.89
CA VAL A 52 -8.82 7.68 3.80
C VAL A 52 -8.85 7.03 2.41
N SER A 53 -7.67 6.84 1.83
CA SER A 53 -7.49 6.15 0.56
C SER A 53 -6.41 5.09 0.71
N ILE A 54 -6.58 3.95 0.05
CA ILE A 54 -5.55 2.92 0.03
C ILE A 54 -4.60 3.25 -1.13
N THR A 55 -3.31 3.36 -0.84
CA THR A 55 -2.30 3.69 -1.84
C THR A 55 -1.65 2.45 -2.42
N ARG A 56 -1.36 1.46 -1.60
CA ARG A 56 -0.82 0.18 -2.05
C ARG A 56 -0.97 -0.87 -0.96
N ALA A 57 -0.80 -2.12 -1.34
CA ALA A 57 -0.74 -3.24 -0.42
C ALA A 57 0.46 -4.10 -0.75
N ASP A 58 1.10 -4.65 0.25
CA ASP A 58 2.23 -5.56 0.12
C ASP A 58 1.94 -6.83 0.89
N VAL A 59 1.59 -7.88 0.17
CA VAL A 59 1.22 -9.17 0.74
C VAL A 59 2.49 -10.00 0.95
N ALA A 60 2.65 -10.56 2.15
CA ALA A 60 3.78 -11.43 2.44
C ALA A 60 3.74 -12.69 1.58
N PRO A 61 4.91 -13.31 1.27
CA PRO A 61 4.95 -14.50 0.43
C PRO A 61 4.13 -15.68 0.95
N ASP A 62 3.94 -15.78 2.28
CA ASP A 62 3.14 -16.83 2.90
C ASP A 62 1.63 -16.52 2.89
N LEU A 63 1.24 -15.36 2.39
CA LEU A 63 -0.14 -14.85 2.35
C LEU A 63 -0.81 -14.68 3.71
N ARG A 64 -0.05 -14.73 4.79
CA ARG A 64 -0.60 -14.61 6.14
C ARG A 64 -0.76 -13.18 6.61
N ASN A 65 0.08 -12.29 6.09
CA ASN A 65 0.09 -10.89 6.47
C ASN A 65 0.14 -10.01 5.23
N ALA A 66 -0.56 -8.89 5.27
CA ALA A 66 -0.50 -7.87 4.25
C ALA A 66 -0.27 -6.52 4.92
N THR A 67 0.72 -5.79 4.44
CA THR A 67 0.93 -4.40 4.85
C THR A 67 0.16 -3.51 3.89
N VAL A 68 -0.79 -2.75 4.41
CA VAL A 68 -1.65 -1.88 3.61
C VAL A 68 -1.26 -0.44 3.89
N TYR A 69 -0.83 0.25 2.86
CA TYR A 69 -0.45 1.66 2.97
C TYR A 69 -1.65 2.53 2.63
N PHE A 70 -1.89 3.53 3.44
CA PHE A 70 -3.01 4.43 3.26
C PHE A 70 -2.57 5.89 3.31
N SER A 71 -3.34 6.75 2.69
CA SER A 71 -3.22 8.19 2.83
C SER A 71 -4.51 8.75 3.39
N CYS A 72 -4.44 9.90 4.01
CA CYS A 72 -5.61 10.60 4.53
C CYS A 72 -5.38 12.10 4.49
N MET A 73 -6.47 12.85 4.44
CA MET A 73 -6.40 14.31 4.47
C MET A 73 -6.58 14.88 5.88
N GLY A 74 -7.12 14.08 6.79
CA GLY A 74 -7.35 14.48 8.16
C GLY A 74 -6.32 13.90 9.13
N ASP A 75 -6.80 13.50 10.31
CA ASP A 75 -5.96 12.95 11.37
C ASP A 75 -5.60 11.50 11.08
N SER A 76 -4.31 11.21 10.94
CA SER A 76 -3.82 9.86 10.63
C SER A 76 -4.06 8.87 11.76
N LYS A 77 -4.05 9.31 13.02
CA LYS A 77 -4.34 8.43 14.16
C LYS A 77 -5.80 7.98 14.15
N GLU A 78 -6.71 8.92 13.92
CA GLU A 78 -8.13 8.59 13.81
C GLU A 78 -8.41 7.72 12.59
N ALA A 79 -7.77 8.02 11.47
CA ALA A 79 -7.89 7.21 10.27
C ALA A 79 -7.44 5.77 10.52
N LEU A 80 -6.31 5.60 11.21
CA LEU A 80 -5.80 4.27 11.56
C LEU A 80 -6.77 3.52 12.48
N GLU A 81 -7.32 4.19 13.48
CA GLU A 81 -8.31 3.60 14.38
C GLU A 81 -9.56 3.15 13.61
N GLY A 82 -10.02 3.99 12.68
CA GLY A 82 -11.15 3.66 11.84
C GLY A 82 -10.89 2.45 10.95
N LEU A 83 -9.71 2.38 10.35
CA LEU A 83 -9.32 1.24 9.53
C LEU A 83 -9.24 -0.05 10.36
N LYS A 84 -8.72 0.02 11.57
CA LYS A 84 -8.67 -1.12 12.46
C LYS A 84 -10.07 -1.64 12.80
N LYS A 85 -11.03 -0.75 12.98
CA LYS A 85 -12.42 -1.14 13.23
C LYS A 85 -13.05 -1.83 12.02
N CYS A 86 -12.62 -1.49 10.82
CA CYS A 86 -13.15 -2.06 9.59
C CYS A 86 -12.38 -3.28 9.10
N THR A 87 -11.33 -3.71 9.78
CA THR A 87 -10.46 -4.80 9.36
C THR A 87 -11.25 -6.07 9.03
N GLY A 88 -12.18 -6.46 9.89
CA GLY A 88 -12.99 -7.66 9.66
C GLY A 88 -13.79 -7.60 8.37
N MET A 89 -14.43 -6.48 8.10
CA MET A 89 -15.17 -6.26 6.86
C MET A 89 -14.25 -6.30 5.63
N LEU A 90 -13.10 -5.63 5.72
CA LEU A 90 -12.14 -5.59 4.62
C LEU A 90 -11.57 -6.98 4.33
N ARG A 91 -11.25 -7.74 5.36
CA ARG A 91 -10.77 -9.13 5.20
C ARG A 91 -11.84 -10.00 4.58
N HIS A 92 -13.09 -9.86 5.01
CA HIS A 92 -14.21 -10.61 4.45
C HIS A 92 -14.37 -10.31 2.96
N HIS A 93 -14.29 -9.04 2.58
CA HIS A 93 -14.36 -8.63 1.17
C HIS A 93 -13.26 -9.31 0.33
N LEU A 94 -12.04 -9.33 0.83
CA LEU A 94 -10.92 -9.99 0.15
C LEU A 94 -11.15 -11.49 0.01
N ALA A 95 -11.67 -12.13 1.06
CA ALA A 95 -11.93 -13.57 1.04
C ALA A 95 -12.95 -13.93 -0.03
N VAL A 96 -13.99 -13.11 -0.16
CA VAL A 96 -15.08 -13.35 -1.12
C VAL A 96 -14.65 -13.01 -2.56
N THR A 97 -13.97 -11.88 -2.75
CA THR A 97 -13.67 -11.38 -4.10
C THR A 97 -12.45 -12.02 -4.74
N LEU A 98 -11.40 -12.27 -3.97
CA LEU A 98 -10.15 -12.81 -4.51
C LEU A 98 -10.01 -14.31 -4.35
N ASN A 99 -10.91 -14.93 -3.59
CA ASN A 99 -10.87 -16.37 -3.35
C ASN A 99 -9.47 -16.85 -2.95
N LEU A 100 -8.82 -16.13 -2.08
CA LEU A 100 -7.48 -16.45 -1.60
C LEU A 100 -7.53 -17.70 -0.72
N ARG A 101 -6.49 -18.54 -0.83
CA ARG A 101 -6.36 -19.73 -0.02
C ARG A 101 -6.34 -19.41 1.48
N ILE A 102 -5.69 -18.33 1.82
CA ILE A 102 -5.62 -17.79 3.19
C ILE A 102 -5.93 -16.31 3.09
N THR A 103 -6.83 -15.82 3.95
CA THR A 103 -7.10 -14.38 4.03
C THR A 103 -6.03 -13.74 4.91
N PRO A 104 -5.22 -12.82 4.38
CA PRO A 104 -4.13 -12.24 5.18
C PRO A 104 -4.66 -11.33 6.28
N GLU A 105 -3.90 -11.22 7.36
CA GLU A 105 -4.12 -10.20 8.36
C GLU A 105 -3.66 -8.86 7.80
N LEU A 106 -4.46 -7.84 7.99
CA LEU A 106 -4.19 -6.51 7.45
C LEU A 106 -3.49 -5.65 8.50
N ARG A 107 -2.36 -5.09 8.11
CA ARG A 107 -1.62 -4.13 8.91
C ARG A 107 -1.61 -2.81 8.17
N PHE A 108 -2.15 -1.77 8.77
CA PHE A 108 -2.26 -0.47 8.13
C PHE A 108 -1.12 0.43 8.54
N ILE A 109 -0.47 1.02 7.55
CA ILE A 109 0.63 1.96 7.76
C ILE A 109 0.38 3.19 6.89
N LYS A 110 0.56 4.37 7.46
CA LYS A 110 0.46 5.61 6.70
C LYS A 110 1.54 5.67 5.63
N ASP A 111 1.15 5.97 4.40
CA ASP A 111 2.09 6.07 3.28
C ASP A 111 2.86 7.40 3.37
N GLY A 112 4.11 7.30 3.81
CA GLY A 112 4.99 8.45 3.95
C GLY A 112 5.42 9.07 2.64
N SER A 113 5.31 8.35 1.52
CA SER A 113 5.74 8.87 0.22
C SER A 113 4.90 10.07 -0.22
N ILE A 114 3.58 10.02 -0.01
CA ILE A 114 2.69 11.13 -0.33
C ILE A 114 2.93 12.31 0.60
N GLU A 115 3.08 12.04 1.88
CA GLU A 115 3.38 13.08 2.87
C GLU A 115 4.72 13.75 2.58
N HIS A 116 5.72 12.98 2.22
CA HIS A 116 7.03 13.50 1.84
C HIS A 116 6.94 14.39 0.61
N GLY A 117 6.20 13.97 -0.41
CA GLY A 117 5.94 14.76 -1.60
C GLY A 117 5.22 16.07 -1.27
N ALA A 118 4.23 16.03 -0.40
CA ALA A 118 3.51 17.22 0.04
C ALA A 118 4.41 18.19 0.79
N LYS A 119 5.30 17.70 1.64
CA LYS A 119 6.27 18.52 2.36
C LYS A 119 7.25 19.21 1.41
N ILE A 120 7.71 18.50 0.40
CA ILE A 120 8.61 19.06 -0.63
C ILE A 120 7.89 20.14 -1.42
N ALA A 121 6.66 19.88 -1.84
CA ALA A 121 5.85 20.85 -2.56
C ALA A 121 5.62 22.13 -1.73
N LYS A 122 5.30 21.97 -0.45
CA LYS A 122 5.16 23.09 0.49
C LYS A 122 6.45 23.89 0.62
N PHE A 123 7.56 23.21 0.74
CA PHE A 123 8.88 23.83 0.85
C PHE A 123 9.20 24.65 -0.39
N LEU A 124 8.91 24.12 -1.57
CA LEU A 124 9.12 24.84 -2.83
C LEU A 124 8.20 26.06 -2.95
N GLU A 125 6.96 25.96 -2.50
CA GLU A 125 6.04 27.12 -2.45
C GLU A 125 6.55 28.22 -1.53
N GLU A 126 7.05 27.86 -0.37
CA GLU A 126 7.65 28.81 0.57
C GLU A 126 8.85 29.53 -0.03
N ILE A 127 9.74 28.80 -0.71
CA ILE A 127 10.90 29.38 -1.39
C ILE A 127 10.44 30.34 -2.49
N ASN A 128 9.47 29.97 -3.30
CA ASN A 128 8.94 30.83 -4.35
C ASN A 128 8.28 32.09 -3.78
N SER A 129 7.56 31.94 -2.69
CA SER A 129 6.94 33.09 -2.00
C SER A 129 7.99 34.05 -1.47
N GLN A 130 9.06 33.54 -0.86
CA GLN A 130 10.17 34.34 -0.37
C GLN A 130 10.88 35.09 -1.50
N LYS A 131 11.10 34.44 -2.62
CA LYS A 131 11.71 35.06 -3.81
C LYS A 131 10.85 36.19 -4.35
N LYS A 132 9.55 36.04 -4.35
CA LYS A 132 8.60 37.07 -4.78
C LYS A 132 8.63 38.26 -3.82
N ASP A 133 8.76 38.01 -2.53
CA ASP A 133 8.82 39.08 -1.53
C ASP A 133 10.13 39.86 -1.58
N GLU A 134 11.21 39.23 -2.05
CA GLU A 134 12.51 39.90 -2.22
C GLU A 134 12.58 40.77 -3.49
N GLU A 135 11.72 40.52 -4.46
CA GLU A 135 11.63 41.32 -5.68
C GLU A 135 10.75 42.56 -5.47
#